data_91ead0d4befc241643a21d253dbc05b0
#
_entry.id   91ead0d4befc241643a21d253dbc05b0
#
_cell.length_a   1.000
_cell.length_b   1.000
_cell.length_c   1.000
_cell.angle_alpha   90.00
_cell.angle_beta   90.00
_cell.angle_gamma   90.00
#
_symmetry.space_group_name_H-M   'P 1'
#
loop_
_entity.id
_entity.type
_entity.pdbx_description
1 polymer ?
#
loop_
_entity_poly.entity_id
_entity_poly.type
_entity_poly.pdbx_seq_one_letter_code
_entity_poly.pdbx_strand_id
1 'polypeptide(L)'
;EISPEKFWSGFDNAVHELAPKNKELIQIRENLQKKIDDWHIKNKGNEINIEEYKKFLKEIGYLKDEGPDFKIETKNVDDEISKIAGPQLVVPIMNARYALNAANARWVSLYDSLYGTDIIESEEGGSERYDPNRGQEVIKYVREFFDKYIPIDGTSWKNIAGLKILSKELIILKDNKEYKLKDADKFIGHRGDVNKPEAIILKNNNLHFEIIINPKAFSAAHDIAGISDVIAESAVSTICDNEDSVAAVDAEDKVACYRNWLGLMKGDLKIQFEKNGKNLERKLNPLTEVIFQKMVKV
;
A
#
# COMPACT_ATOMS: atom_id res chain seq x y z
N GLU A 1 -2.17 -25.87 -10.40
CA GLU A 1 -1.98 -26.49 -9.08
C GLU A 1 -0.83 -27.49 -9.15
N ILE A 2 -0.07 -27.62 -8.04
CA ILE A 2 1.01 -28.59 -7.93
C ILE A 2 0.40 -29.85 -7.29
N SER A 3 0.61 -31.03 -7.92
CA SER A 3 0.12 -32.27 -7.31
C SER A 3 0.90 -32.63 -6.04
N PRO A 4 0.30 -33.34 -5.06
CA PRO A 4 1.00 -33.78 -3.87
C PRO A 4 2.27 -34.57 -4.16
N GLU A 5 2.25 -35.45 -5.17
CA GLU A 5 3.41 -36.26 -5.58
C GLU A 5 4.56 -35.37 -6.07
N LYS A 6 4.26 -34.37 -6.87
CA LYS A 6 5.26 -33.42 -7.37
C LYS A 6 5.85 -32.57 -6.24
N PHE A 7 5.00 -32.16 -5.29
CA PHE A 7 5.46 -31.43 -4.10
C PHE A 7 6.43 -32.27 -3.26
N TRP A 8 6.02 -33.48 -2.89
CA TRP A 8 6.82 -34.34 -2.03
C TRP A 8 8.12 -34.80 -2.70
N SER A 9 8.09 -35.12 -3.99
CA SER A 9 9.31 -35.45 -4.75
C SER A 9 10.27 -34.26 -4.82
N GLY A 10 9.77 -33.05 -5.03
CA GLY A 10 10.57 -31.82 -5.03
C GLY A 10 11.17 -31.53 -3.66
N PHE A 11 10.41 -31.71 -2.58
CA PHE A 11 10.88 -31.56 -1.21
C PHE A 11 11.98 -32.58 -0.87
N ASP A 12 11.77 -33.86 -1.19
CA ASP A 12 12.76 -34.94 -0.97
C ASP A 12 14.07 -34.62 -1.68
N ASN A 13 14.03 -34.23 -2.94
CA ASN A 13 15.21 -33.82 -3.70
C ASN A 13 15.93 -32.64 -3.05
N ALA A 14 15.19 -31.61 -2.63
CA ALA A 14 15.78 -30.44 -1.98
C ALA A 14 16.48 -30.80 -0.67
N VAL A 15 15.88 -31.67 0.16
CA VAL A 15 16.48 -32.13 1.42
C VAL A 15 17.76 -32.92 1.15
N HIS A 16 17.74 -33.84 0.20
CA HIS A 16 18.92 -34.66 -0.12
C HIS A 16 20.05 -33.85 -0.75
N GLU A 17 19.75 -32.80 -1.49
CA GLU A 17 20.76 -31.89 -2.06
C GLU A 17 21.35 -30.95 -1.01
N LEU A 18 20.48 -30.33 -0.18
CA LEU A 18 20.90 -29.25 0.69
C LEU A 18 21.38 -29.68 2.08
N ALA A 19 20.87 -30.81 2.61
CA ALA A 19 21.27 -31.26 3.95
C ALA A 19 22.77 -31.59 4.08
N PRO A 20 23.43 -32.23 3.11
CA PRO A 20 24.89 -32.44 3.16
C PRO A 20 25.64 -31.11 3.17
N LYS A 21 25.27 -30.16 2.33
CA LYS A 21 25.86 -28.83 2.27
C LYS A 21 25.66 -28.05 3.58
N ASN A 22 24.50 -28.15 4.19
CA ASN A 22 24.24 -27.54 5.50
C ASN A 22 25.15 -28.13 6.59
N LYS A 23 25.35 -29.46 6.61
CA LYS A 23 26.26 -30.12 7.56
C LYS A 23 27.73 -29.64 7.36
N GLU A 24 28.17 -29.49 6.13
CA GLU A 24 29.50 -28.95 5.81
C GLU A 24 29.66 -27.53 6.34
N LEU A 25 28.65 -26.66 6.10
CA LEU A 25 28.67 -25.27 6.58
C LEU A 25 28.68 -25.18 8.11
N ILE A 26 27.97 -26.06 8.80
CA ILE A 26 27.99 -26.15 10.27
C ILE A 26 29.42 -26.51 10.73
N GLN A 27 30.07 -27.48 10.09
CA GLN A 27 31.44 -27.85 10.41
C GLN A 27 32.41 -26.69 10.20
N ILE A 28 32.29 -25.96 9.10
CA ILE A 28 33.10 -24.74 8.83
C ILE A 28 32.87 -23.70 9.95
N ARG A 29 31.63 -23.46 10.35
CA ARG A 29 31.31 -22.53 11.45
C ARG A 29 31.98 -22.94 12.77
N GLU A 30 31.85 -24.22 13.15
CA GLU A 30 32.46 -24.77 14.38
C GLU A 30 34.01 -24.67 14.35
N ASN A 31 34.60 -24.94 13.22
CA ASN A 31 36.05 -24.81 13.04
C ASN A 31 36.51 -23.34 13.14
N LEU A 32 35.74 -22.39 12.59
CA LEU A 32 36.05 -20.96 12.71
C LEU A 32 35.88 -20.49 14.16
N GLN A 33 34.79 -20.92 14.86
CA GLN A 33 34.58 -20.61 16.25
C GLN A 33 35.73 -21.08 17.12
N LYS A 34 36.18 -22.35 16.94
CA LYS A 34 37.30 -22.88 17.67
C LYS A 34 38.57 -22.05 17.47
N LYS A 35 38.91 -21.70 16.23
CA LYS A 35 40.10 -20.87 15.96
C LYS A 35 40.03 -19.50 16.65
N ILE A 36 38.86 -18.89 16.68
CA ILE A 36 38.64 -17.59 17.34
C ILE A 36 38.77 -17.74 18.87
N ASP A 37 38.17 -18.78 19.44
CA ASP A 37 38.28 -19.08 20.87
C ASP A 37 39.71 -19.32 21.30
N ASP A 38 40.46 -20.14 20.55
CA ASP A 38 41.86 -20.44 20.79
C ASP A 38 42.71 -19.16 20.75
N TRP A 39 42.44 -18.25 19.81
CA TRP A 39 43.10 -16.94 19.75
C TRP A 39 42.81 -16.08 21.00
N HIS A 40 41.57 -16.01 21.42
CA HIS A 40 41.20 -15.26 22.63
C HIS A 40 41.75 -15.86 23.92
N ILE A 41 41.79 -17.19 24.03
CA ILE A 41 42.40 -17.89 25.16
C ILE A 41 43.90 -17.57 25.22
N LYS A 42 44.59 -17.62 24.07
CA LYS A 42 46.03 -17.33 23.97
C LYS A 42 46.37 -15.89 24.35
N ASN A 43 45.51 -14.93 24.04
CA ASN A 43 45.72 -13.53 24.28
C ASN A 43 45.00 -13.01 25.58
N LYS A 44 44.50 -13.92 26.42
CA LYS A 44 43.79 -13.58 27.65
C LYS A 44 44.70 -12.76 28.58
N GLY A 45 44.16 -11.61 29.01
CA GLY A 45 44.88 -10.70 29.89
C GLY A 45 45.74 -9.65 29.21
N ASN A 46 45.92 -9.72 27.91
CA ASN A 46 46.58 -8.72 27.09
C ASN A 46 45.60 -7.75 26.50
N GLU A 47 46.02 -6.52 26.25
CA GLU A 47 45.24 -5.56 25.45
C GLU A 47 45.16 -6.06 23.98
N ILE A 48 43.94 -6.03 23.40
CA ILE A 48 43.72 -6.52 22.05
C ILE A 48 44.17 -5.47 21.03
N ASN A 49 45.20 -5.79 20.26
CA ASN A 49 45.57 -5.03 19.08
C ASN A 49 44.60 -5.33 17.93
N ILE A 50 43.75 -4.33 17.60
CA ILE A 50 42.68 -4.48 16.61
C ILE A 50 43.22 -4.81 15.22
N GLU A 51 44.34 -4.25 14.82
CA GLU A 51 44.91 -4.53 13.48
C GLU A 51 45.44 -5.94 13.36
N GLU A 52 46.10 -6.45 14.40
CA GLU A 52 46.53 -7.85 14.46
C GLU A 52 45.35 -8.82 14.48
N TYR A 53 44.29 -8.47 15.22
CA TYR A 53 43.08 -9.29 15.27
C TYR A 53 42.37 -9.33 13.92
N LYS A 54 42.20 -8.19 13.23
CA LYS A 54 41.67 -8.14 11.87
C LYS A 54 42.49 -8.99 10.89
N LYS A 55 43.81 -8.92 10.98
CA LYS A 55 44.68 -9.74 10.14
C LYS A 55 44.42 -11.21 10.38
N PHE A 56 44.38 -11.64 11.63
CA PHE A 56 44.06 -13.02 12.00
C PHE A 56 42.69 -13.47 11.45
N LEU A 57 41.63 -12.64 11.62
CA LEU A 57 40.30 -12.96 11.12
C LEU A 57 40.24 -13.09 9.57
N LYS A 58 41.04 -12.29 8.87
CA LYS A 58 41.20 -12.46 7.42
C LYS A 58 41.95 -13.75 7.07
N GLU A 59 43.06 -14.07 7.77
CA GLU A 59 43.84 -15.28 7.54
C GLU A 59 43.03 -16.55 7.74
N ILE A 60 42.16 -16.62 8.73
CA ILE A 60 41.28 -17.78 8.94
C ILE A 60 40.08 -17.82 8.01
N GLY A 61 39.84 -16.75 7.20
CA GLY A 61 38.74 -16.63 6.25
C GLY A 61 37.39 -16.24 6.89
N TYR A 62 37.41 -15.73 8.14
CA TYR A 62 36.24 -15.19 8.79
C TYR A 62 35.85 -13.82 8.22
N LEU A 63 36.79 -12.88 8.13
CA LEU A 63 36.62 -11.64 7.40
C LEU A 63 36.96 -11.88 5.91
N LYS A 64 36.06 -11.48 5.05
CA LYS A 64 36.20 -11.46 3.60
C LYS A 64 36.45 -10.04 3.13
N ASP A 65 37.21 -9.91 2.05
CA ASP A 65 37.30 -8.62 1.37
C ASP A 65 35.97 -8.27 0.71
N GLU A 66 35.71 -6.97 0.61
CA GLU A 66 34.54 -6.47 -0.09
C GLU A 66 34.62 -6.88 -1.58
N GLY A 67 33.53 -7.41 -2.07
CA GLY A 67 33.42 -7.79 -3.47
C GLY A 67 33.37 -6.56 -4.41
N PRO A 68 33.39 -6.76 -5.71
CA PRO A 68 33.22 -5.68 -6.65
C PRO A 68 31.81 -5.06 -6.52
N ASP A 69 31.73 -3.79 -6.84
CA ASP A 69 30.44 -3.10 -6.93
C ASP A 69 29.48 -3.85 -7.86
N PHE A 70 28.25 -3.98 -7.42
CA PHE A 70 27.20 -4.59 -8.23
C PHE A 70 25.93 -3.74 -8.24
N LYS A 71 25.11 -3.94 -9.25
CA LYS A 71 23.78 -3.36 -9.33
C LYS A 71 22.73 -4.45 -9.23
N ILE A 72 21.68 -4.18 -8.51
CA ILE A 72 20.53 -5.09 -8.46
C ILE A 72 19.82 -5.01 -9.81
N GLU A 73 19.74 -6.14 -10.50
CA GLU A 73 19.06 -6.29 -11.79
C GLU A 73 17.75 -7.05 -11.61
N THR A 74 16.74 -6.35 -11.11
CA THR A 74 15.40 -6.91 -11.00
C THR A 74 14.56 -6.56 -12.23
N LYS A 75 13.68 -7.49 -12.64
CA LYS A 75 12.76 -7.33 -13.76
C LYS A 75 11.34 -7.65 -13.29
N ASN A 76 10.37 -7.02 -13.94
CA ASN A 76 8.94 -7.27 -13.68
C ASN A 76 8.52 -7.05 -12.21
N VAL A 77 9.14 -6.08 -11.56
CA VAL A 77 8.73 -5.65 -10.22
C VAL A 77 7.53 -4.74 -10.35
N ASP A 78 6.50 -4.99 -9.54
CA ASP A 78 5.28 -4.17 -9.50
C ASP A 78 5.63 -2.71 -9.21
N ASP A 79 4.96 -1.80 -9.88
CA ASP A 79 5.23 -0.36 -9.75
C ASP A 79 4.99 0.12 -8.32
N GLU A 80 4.06 -0.47 -7.60
CA GLU A 80 3.78 -0.22 -6.19
C GLU A 80 4.97 -0.50 -5.25
N ILE A 81 5.87 -1.38 -5.65
CA ILE A 81 7.08 -1.72 -4.89
C ILE A 81 8.28 -0.92 -5.37
N SER A 82 8.39 -0.71 -6.70
CA SER A 82 9.62 -0.21 -7.33
C SER A 82 9.61 1.29 -7.65
N LYS A 83 8.44 1.93 -7.81
CA LYS A 83 8.33 3.28 -8.37
C LYS A 83 7.38 4.20 -7.59
N ILE A 84 6.35 3.67 -6.96
CA ILE A 84 5.33 4.48 -6.29
C ILE A 84 5.71 4.67 -4.83
N ALA A 85 6.06 5.91 -4.46
CA ALA A 85 6.27 6.31 -3.08
C ALA A 85 4.90 6.59 -2.44
N GLY A 86 4.23 5.54 -1.98
CA GLY A 86 2.91 5.62 -1.37
C GLY A 86 2.86 5.01 0.04
N PRO A 87 1.78 5.24 0.77
CA PRO A 87 1.59 4.65 2.10
C PRO A 87 1.59 3.13 2.06
N GLN A 88 2.19 2.52 3.09
CA GLN A 88 2.18 1.09 3.30
C GLN A 88 1.42 0.77 4.59
N LEU A 89 0.65 -0.31 4.59
CA LEU A 89 0.06 -0.87 5.80
C LEU A 89 0.86 -2.10 6.25
N VAL A 90 0.86 -2.32 7.56
CA VAL A 90 1.34 -3.56 8.17
C VAL A 90 0.16 -4.23 8.85
N VAL A 91 -0.07 -5.51 8.59
CA VAL A 91 -1.23 -6.21 9.10
C VAL A 91 -0.88 -7.61 9.55
N PRO A 92 -1.41 -8.09 10.71
CA PRO A 92 -1.28 -9.48 11.11
C PRO A 92 -2.06 -10.38 10.15
N ILE A 93 -1.36 -11.11 9.29
CA ILE A 93 -2.00 -11.95 8.26
C ILE A 93 -2.82 -13.09 8.85
N MET A 94 -2.54 -13.52 10.07
CA MET A 94 -3.33 -14.52 10.78
C MET A 94 -4.77 -14.05 11.05
N ASN A 95 -5.00 -12.72 11.13
CA ASN A 95 -6.33 -12.16 11.29
C ASN A 95 -6.95 -11.82 9.94
N ALA A 96 -7.77 -12.70 9.39
CA ALA A 96 -8.41 -12.53 8.08
C ALA A 96 -9.23 -11.24 7.96
N ARG A 97 -9.87 -10.75 9.03
CA ARG A 97 -10.62 -9.50 9.01
C ARG A 97 -9.70 -8.29 8.83
N TYR A 98 -8.57 -8.28 9.53
CA TYR A 98 -7.59 -7.21 9.40
C TYR A 98 -6.91 -7.24 8.02
N ALA A 99 -6.57 -8.43 7.53
CA ALA A 99 -6.03 -8.61 6.19
C ALA A 99 -6.98 -8.07 5.09
N LEU A 100 -8.28 -8.39 5.18
CA LEU A 100 -9.29 -7.86 4.27
C LEU A 100 -9.47 -6.34 4.40
N ASN A 101 -9.45 -5.80 5.62
CA ASN A 101 -9.54 -4.36 5.82
C ASN A 101 -8.35 -3.64 5.20
N ALA A 102 -7.13 -4.15 5.39
CA ALA A 102 -5.93 -3.58 4.81
C ALA A 102 -5.93 -3.62 3.28
N ALA A 103 -6.33 -4.75 2.69
CA ALA A 103 -6.45 -4.88 1.24
C ALA A 103 -7.50 -3.92 0.65
N ASN A 104 -8.65 -3.76 1.33
CA ASN A 104 -9.70 -2.84 0.91
C ASN A 104 -9.34 -1.36 1.15
N ALA A 105 -8.37 -1.07 2.02
CA ALA A 105 -7.89 0.29 2.28
C ALA A 105 -7.00 0.85 1.15
N ARG A 106 -6.81 0.12 0.04
CA ARG A 106 -6.15 0.67 -1.16
C ARG A 106 -6.84 1.96 -1.62
N TRP A 107 -8.17 1.97 -1.58
CA TRP A 107 -9.01 3.07 -2.03
C TRP A 107 -9.97 3.45 -0.92
N VAL A 108 -9.89 4.68 -0.43
CA VAL A 108 -10.75 5.18 0.64
C VAL A 108 -11.32 6.53 0.32
N SER A 109 -12.50 6.82 0.88
CA SER A 109 -13.09 8.14 0.87
C SER A 109 -12.17 9.13 1.61
N LEU A 110 -11.72 10.15 0.92
CA LEU A 110 -10.98 11.25 1.52
C LEU A 110 -11.90 12.12 2.38
N TYR A 111 -13.15 12.29 1.94
CA TYR A 111 -14.15 13.06 2.72
C TYR A 111 -14.44 12.38 4.05
N ASP A 112 -14.71 11.08 4.05
CA ASP A 112 -14.94 10.32 5.29
C ASP A 112 -13.72 10.32 6.20
N SER A 113 -12.53 10.19 5.62
CA SER A 113 -11.26 10.19 6.38
C SER A 113 -11.00 11.52 7.06
N LEU A 114 -11.25 12.64 6.37
CA LEU A 114 -11.10 13.99 6.94
C LEU A 114 -12.19 14.28 7.96
N TYR A 115 -13.42 13.87 7.68
CA TYR A 115 -14.53 14.09 8.58
C TYR A 115 -14.41 13.28 9.89
N GLY A 116 -13.88 12.06 9.82
CA GLY A 116 -13.77 11.13 10.94
C GLY A 116 -12.51 11.26 11.79
N THR A 117 -11.58 12.18 11.46
CA THR A 117 -10.30 12.36 12.16
C THR A 117 -10.15 13.77 12.71
N ASP A 118 -9.12 14.03 13.49
CA ASP A 118 -8.78 15.31 14.11
C ASP A 118 -7.98 16.27 13.22
N ILE A 119 -7.79 15.95 11.94
CA ILE A 119 -7.13 16.82 10.96
C ILE A 119 -7.89 18.14 10.81
N ILE A 120 -9.20 18.07 10.82
CA ILE A 120 -10.08 19.24 10.89
C ILE A 120 -10.59 19.33 12.32
N GLU A 121 -10.21 20.39 13.02
CA GLU A 121 -10.60 20.62 14.41
C GLU A 121 -12.14 20.61 14.51
N SER A 122 -12.65 19.94 15.54
CA SER A 122 -14.07 19.98 15.91
C SER A 122 -14.20 20.67 17.28
N GLU A 123 -15.28 21.39 17.47
CA GLU A 123 -15.63 21.86 18.80
C GLU A 123 -15.81 20.68 19.77
N GLU A 124 -15.37 20.82 21.02
CA GLU A 124 -15.52 19.80 22.05
C GLU A 124 -16.98 19.35 22.19
N GLY A 125 -17.25 18.06 22.06
CA GLY A 125 -18.57 17.48 22.18
C GLY A 125 -19.23 17.11 20.86
N GLY A 126 -18.46 16.70 19.85
CA GLY A 126 -18.91 16.33 18.51
C GLY A 126 -20.22 15.56 18.49
N SER A 127 -21.18 16.05 17.72
CA SER A 127 -22.51 15.46 17.54
C SER A 127 -22.40 14.04 16.99
N GLU A 128 -23.19 13.09 17.51
CA GLU A 128 -23.40 11.76 16.88
C GLU A 128 -24.04 11.86 15.48
N ARG A 129 -24.50 13.06 15.12
CA ARG A 129 -25.13 13.36 13.83
C ARG A 129 -24.16 14.14 12.93
N TYR A 130 -24.40 14.03 11.63
CA TYR A 130 -23.65 14.80 10.64
C TYR A 130 -23.78 16.32 10.90
N ASP A 131 -22.62 16.99 10.94
CA ASP A 131 -22.54 18.45 11.04
C ASP A 131 -22.23 19.04 9.64
N PRO A 132 -23.17 19.84 9.06
CA PRO A 132 -22.95 20.47 7.75
C PRO A 132 -21.77 21.45 7.71
N ASN A 133 -21.49 22.15 8.81
CA ASN A 133 -20.36 23.10 8.86
C ASN A 133 -19.03 22.36 8.76
N ARG A 134 -18.88 21.26 9.51
CA ARG A 134 -17.71 20.37 9.39
C ARG A 134 -17.60 19.78 8.00
N GLY A 135 -18.71 19.39 7.38
CA GLY A 135 -18.73 18.92 5.99
C GLY A 135 -18.22 19.97 4.99
N GLN A 136 -18.55 21.24 5.19
CA GLN A 136 -18.03 22.33 4.35
C GLN A 136 -16.52 22.54 4.54
N GLU A 137 -16.00 22.43 5.77
CA GLU A 137 -14.56 22.52 6.02
C GLU A 137 -13.81 21.34 5.35
N VAL A 138 -14.38 20.13 5.33
CA VAL A 138 -13.84 18.99 4.57
C VAL A 138 -13.75 19.32 3.08
N ILE A 139 -14.83 19.82 2.48
CA ILE A 139 -14.85 20.22 1.06
C ILE A 139 -13.80 21.28 0.80
N LYS A 140 -13.71 22.30 1.63
CA LYS A 140 -12.73 23.38 1.52
C LYS A 140 -11.31 22.85 1.59
N TYR A 141 -10.99 21.99 2.56
CA TYR A 141 -9.68 21.37 2.71
C TYR A 141 -9.27 20.62 1.44
N VAL A 142 -10.16 19.82 0.87
CA VAL A 142 -9.86 19.06 -0.36
C VAL A 142 -9.69 19.98 -1.56
N ARG A 143 -10.43 21.09 -1.66
CA ARG A 143 -10.23 22.09 -2.72
C ARG A 143 -8.87 22.77 -2.61
N GLU A 144 -8.44 23.14 -1.41
CA GLU A 144 -7.12 23.73 -1.16
C GLU A 144 -5.99 22.72 -1.43
N PHE A 145 -6.21 21.45 -1.10
CA PHE A 145 -5.30 20.38 -1.46
C PHE A 145 -5.12 20.27 -2.99
N PHE A 146 -6.20 20.31 -3.76
CA PHE A 146 -6.10 20.28 -5.22
C PHE A 146 -5.48 21.56 -5.79
N ASP A 147 -5.76 22.73 -5.23
CA ASP A 147 -5.10 23.98 -5.63
C ASP A 147 -3.58 23.89 -5.48
N LYS A 148 -3.11 23.21 -4.44
CA LYS A 148 -1.67 23.05 -4.16
C LYS A 148 -1.01 22.02 -5.07
N TYR A 149 -1.65 20.88 -5.31
CA TYR A 149 -1.00 19.73 -5.95
C TYR A 149 -1.48 19.43 -7.36
N ILE A 150 -2.68 19.85 -7.74
CA ILE A 150 -3.29 19.66 -9.06
C ILE A 150 -3.94 20.99 -9.49
N PRO A 151 -3.17 22.09 -9.61
CA PRO A 151 -3.73 23.41 -9.81
C PRO A 151 -4.42 23.55 -11.18
N ILE A 152 -5.46 24.39 -11.19
CA ILE A 152 -6.12 24.88 -12.40
C ILE A 152 -5.36 26.11 -12.89
N ASP A 153 -5.21 26.26 -14.21
CA ASP A 153 -4.57 27.44 -14.78
C ASP A 153 -5.49 28.68 -14.65
N GLY A 154 -4.97 29.72 -14.04
CA GLY A 154 -5.63 31.02 -13.90
C GLY A 154 -6.80 31.06 -12.90
N THR A 155 -7.12 29.99 -12.18
CA THR A 155 -8.17 29.97 -11.16
C THR A 155 -7.93 28.90 -10.08
N SER A 156 -8.86 28.77 -9.13
CA SER A 156 -8.84 27.84 -8.00
C SER A 156 -9.97 26.82 -8.13
N TRP A 157 -9.76 25.64 -7.54
CA TRP A 157 -10.79 24.59 -7.37
C TRP A 157 -11.97 25.06 -6.49
N LYS A 158 -11.79 26.13 -5.74
CA LYS A 158 -12.85 26.69 -4.89
C LYS A 158 -14.00 27.21 -5.75
N ASN A 159 -15.23 26.79 -5.42
CA ASN A 159 -16.46 27.22 -6.08
C ASN A 159 -16.51 26.94 -7.59
N ILE A 160 -15.92 25.84 -8.05
CA ILE A 160 -16.14 25.37 -9.41
C ILE A 160 -17.61 25.01 -9.60
N ALA A 161 -18.15 25.22 -10.81
CA ALA A 161 -19.56 24.97 -11.11
C ALA A 161 -19.80 23.62 -11.79
N GLY A 162 -18.76 22.95 -12.28
CA GLY A 162 -18.88 21.65 -12.91
C GLY A 162 -17.60 21.19 -13.61
N LEU A 163 -17.64 19.96 -14.09
CA LEU A 163 -16.56 19.30 -14.78
C LEU A 163 -17.11 18.63 -16.05
N LYS A 164 -16.39 18.74 -17.15
CA LYS A 164 -16.68 18.04 -18.42
C LYS A 164 -15.40 17.66 -19.14
N ILE A 165 -15.50 16.79 -20.13
CA ILE A 165 -14.38 16.40 -20.96
C ILE A 165 -14.58 16.95 -22.36
N LEU A 166 -13.59 17.65 -22.91
CA LEU A 166 -13.58 18.14 -24.27
C LEU A 166 -12.23 17.83 -24.92
N SER A 167 -12.25 17.21 -26.08
CA SER A 167 -11.03 16.86 -26.82
C SER A 167 -9.99 16.08 -26.00
N LYS A 168 -10.45 15.17 -25.13
CA LYS A 168 -9.64 14.35 -24.19
C LYS A 168 -8.97 15.16 -23.05
N GLU A 169 -9.39 16.40 -22.83
CA GLU A 169 -8.92 17.23 -21.73
C GLU A 169 -10.03 17.43 -20.70
N LEU A 170 -9.65 17.59 -19.45
CA LEU A 170 -10.57 17.98 -18.38
C LEU A 170 -10.82 19.50 -18.50
N ILE A 171 -12.09 19.86 -18.63
CA ILE A 171 -12.55 21.24 -18.60
C ILE A 171 -13.28 21.51 -17.28
N ILE A 172 -12.84 22.54 -16.59
CA ILE A 172 -13.40 22.99 -15.32
C ILE A 172 -14.27 24.24 -15.61
N LEU A 173 -15.53 24.17 -15.17
CA LEU A 173 -16.49 25.26 -15.34
C LEU A 173 -16.53 26.13 -14.09
N LYS A 174 -16.34 27.44 -14.23
CA LYS A 174 -16.44 28.41 -13.15
C LYS A 174 -16.77 29.80 -13.70
N ASP A 175 -17.71 30.51 -13.06
CA ASP A 175 -18.08 31.88 -13.44
C ASP A 175 -18.42 32.03 -14.94
N ASN A 176 -19.11 31.06 -15.53
CA ASN A 176 -19.44 30.94 -16.96
C ASN A 176 -18.22 30.92 -17.89
N LYS A 177 -17.05 30.54 -17.37
CA LYS A 177 -15.81 30.38 -18.13
C LYS A 177 -15.32 28.95 -18.05
N GLU A 178 -14.51 28.57 -19.02
CA GLU A 178 -13.83 27.27 -19.10
C GLU A 178 -12.36 27.41 -18.74
N TYR A 179 -11.89 26.52 -17.89
CA TYR A 179 -10.51 26.47 -17.44
C TYR A 179 -9.95 25.06 -17.65
N LYS A 180 -8.64 24.93 -17.67
CA LYS A 180 -7.92 23.67 -17.79
C LYS A 180 -7.01 23.46 -16.58
N LEU A 181 -6.55 22.25 -16.38
CA LEU A 181 -5.46 21.99 -15.43
C LEU A 181 -4.18 22.69 -15.93
N LYS A 182 -3.39 23.20 -15.02
CA LYS A 182 -2.07 23.75 -15.32
C LYS A 182 -1.13 22.69 -15.89
N ASP A 183 -1.30 21.43 -15.48
CA ASP A 183 -0.63 20.24 -15.99
C ASP A 183 -1.70 19.25 -16.48
N ALA A 184 -1.87 19.18 -17.81
CA ALA A 184 -2.88 18.34 -18.43
C ALA A 184 -2.63 16.84 -18.21
N ASP A 185 -1.38 16.40 -17.99
CA ASP A 185 -1.02 14.99 -17.78
C ASP A 185 -1.52 14.43 -16.45
N LYS A 186 -1.97 15.31 -15.55
CA LYS A 186 -2.61 14.91 -14.30
C LYS A 186 -4.05 14.40 -14.49
N PHE A 187 -4.69 14.66 -15.62
CA PHE A 187 -5.97 14.05 -15.97
C PHE A 187 -5.74 12.71 -16.64
N ILE A 188 -6.23 11.62 -16.02
CA ILE A 188 -6.00 10.25 -16.49
C ILE A 188 -7.21 9.67 -17.20
N GLY A 189 -8.43 10.08 -16.82
CA GLY A 189 -9.65 9.55 -17.40
C GLY A 189 -10.90 9.93 -16.65
N HIS A 190 -12.01 9.33 -17.06
CA HIS A 190 -13.34 9.58 -16.47
C HIS A 190 -14.21 8.33 -16.55
N ARG A 191 -15.30 8.33 -15.76
CA ARG A 191 -16.45 7.43 -15.92
C ARG A 191 -17.68 8.24 -16.30
N GLY A 192 -18.60 7.61 -17.00
CA GLY A 192 -19.83 8.27 -17.49
C GLY A 192 -19.64 9.09 -18.76
N ASP A 193 -20.65 9.89 -19.10
CA ASP A 193 -20.68 10.72 -20.32
C ASP A 193 -19.67 11.89 -20.23
N VAL A 194 -19.06 12.26 -21.36
CA VAL A 194 -18.05 13.33 -21.43
C VAL A 194 -18.59 14.71 -21.00
N ASN A 195 -19.87 14.98 -21.23
CA ASN A 195 -20.49 16.26 -20.84
C ASN A 195 -21.06 16.22 -19.40
N LYS A 196 -21.26 15.00 -18.87
CA LYS A 196 -21.81 14.78 -17.53
C LYS A 196 -21.13 13.58 -16.89
N PRO A 197 -19.85 13.71 -16.58
CA PRO A 197 -19.10 12.61 -16.00
C PRO A 197 -19.64 12.23 -14.61
N GLU A 198 -19.59 10.93 -14.31
CA GLU A 198 -19.90 10.39 -12.98
C GLU A 198 -18.66 10.40 -12.08
N ALA A 199 -17.48 10.35 -12.69
CA ALA A 199 -16.22 10.47 -11.99
C ALA A 199 -15.13 11.03 -12.88
N ILE A 200 -14.18 11.74 -12.27
CA ILE A 200 -12.94 12.25 -12.88
C ILE A 200 -11.76 11.62 -12.16
N ILE A 201 -10.80 11.12 -12.92
CA ILE A 201 -9.61 10.46 -12.37
C ILE A 201 -8.39 11.36 -12.60
N LEU A 202 -7.79 11.77 -11.50
CA LEU A 202 -6.57 12.59 -11.47
C LEU A 202 -5.40 11.78 -10.92
N LYS A 203 -4.18 12.18 -11.27
CA LYS A 203 -2.94 11.55 -10.77
C LYS A 203 -1.94 12.60 -10.32
N ASN A 204 -1.31 12.35 -9.19
CA ASN A 204 -0.18 13.14 -8.71
C ASN A 204 0.84 12.22 -8.02
N ASN A 205 2.12 12.35 -8.36
CA ASN A 205 3.20 11.48 -7.85
C ASN A 205 2.90 9.98 -7.98
N ASN A 206 2.30 9.59 -9.10
CA ASN A 206 1.81 8.23 -9.39
C ASN A 206 0.66 7.71 -8.50
N LEU A 207 0.13 8.51 -7.60
CA LEU A 207 -1.06 8.21 -6.82
C LEU A 207 -2.30 8.82 -7.48
N HIS A 208 -3.41 8.10 -7.41
CA HIS A 208 -4.65 8.48 -8.07
C HIS A 208 -5.68 9.03 -7.09
N PHE A 209 -6.51 9.95 -7.62
CA PHE A 209 -7.68 10.48 -6.96
C PHE A 209 -8.87 10.37 -7.91
N GLU A 210 -9.96 9.79 -7.43
CA GLU A 210 -11.20 9.70 -8.17
C GLU A 210 -12.21 10.68 -7.56
N ILE A 211 -12.53 11.76 -8.29
CA ILE A 211 -13.55 12.73 -7.92
C ILE A 211 -14.91 12.17 -8.31
N ILE A 212 -15.76 11.84 -7.35
CA ILE A 212 -17.09 11.29 -7.59
C ILE A 212 -18.09 12.44 -7.74
N ILE A 213 -18.86 12.41 -8.83
CA ILE A 213 -19.85 13.43 -9.16
C ILE A 213 -21.24 12.81 -9.05
N ASN A 214 -21.94 13.12 -7.97
CA ASN A 214 -23.32 12.70 -7.75
C ASN A 214 -24.11 13.82 -7.05
N PRO A 215 -24.73 14.72 -7.80
CA PRO A 215 -25.49 15.86 -7.23
C PRO A 215 -26.67 15.46 -6.34
N LYS A 216 -27.10 14.19 -6.40
CA LYS A 216 -28.20 13.66 -5.57
C LYS A 216 -27.70 13.11 -4.23
N ALA A 217 -26.39 12.95 -4.05
CA ALA A 217 -25.85 12.48 -2.79
C ALA A 217 -25.97 13.55 -1.70
N PHE A 218 -26.21 13.12 -0.48
CA PHE A 218 -26.32 14.01 0.68
C PHE A 218 -25.04 14.85 0.87
N SER A 219 -23.87 14.25 0.68
CA SER A 219 -22.56 14.92 0.79
C SER A 219 -22.35 16.02 -0.26
N ALA A 220 -23.05 15.95 -1.40
CA ALA A 220 -22.98 16.95 -2.47
C ALA A 220 -23.97 18.13 -2.28
N ALA A 221 -24.79 18.15 -1.24
CA ALA A 221 -25.84 19.14 -1.05
C ALA A 221 -25.33 20.60 -1.01
N HIS A 222 -24.07 20.80 -0.64
CA HIS A 222 -23.43 22.12 -0.55
C HIS A 222 -22.31 22.31 -1.58
N ASP A 223 -22.18 21.41 -2.57
CA ASP A 223 -21.17 21.50 -3.64
C ASP A 223 -21.84 21.85 -4.97
N ILE A 224 -21.53 23.01 -5.52
CA ILE A 224 -22.13 23.53 -6.76
C ILE A 224 -21.82 22.61 -7.96
N ALA A 225 -20.63 22.00 -7.98
CA ALA A 225 -20.23 21.07 -9.03
C ALA A 225 -20.83 19.67 -8.87
N GLY A 226 -21.57 19.42 -7.76
CA GLY A 226 -22.16 18.13 -7.46
C GLY A 226 -21.16 17.06 -7.06
N ILE A 227 -19.99 17.45 -6.60
CA ILE A 227 -18.98 16.50 -6.12
C ILE A 227 -19.41 15.96 -4.76
N SER A 228 -19.58 14.66 -4.70
CA SER A 228 -20.05 13.97 -3.50
C SER A 228 -18.93 13.34 -2.67
N ASP A 229 -17.79 13.05 -3.29
CA ASP A 229 -16.64 12.46 -2.60
C ASP A 229 -15.36 12.58 -3.46
N VAL A 230 -14.23 12.33 -2.82
CA VAL A 230 -12.95 12.06 -3.48
C VAL A 230 -12.40 10.77 -2.92
N ILE A 231 -12.25 9.76 -3.77
CA ILE A 231 -11.60 8.50 -3.41
C ILE A 231 -10.11 8.63 -3.66
N ALA A 232 -9.31 8.43 -2.62
CA ALA A 232 -7.86 8.50 -2.70
C ALA A 232 -7.22 7.11 -2.69
N GLU A 233 -6.15 6.95 -3.47
CA GLU A 233 -5.27 5.79 -3.39
C GLU A 233 -4.40 5.93 -2.15
N SER A 234 -4.76 5.24 -1.05
CA SER A 234 -4.28 5.53 0.29
C SER A 234 -3.38 4.45 0.89
N ALA A 235 -3.45 3.21 0.41
CA ALA A 235 -2.60 2.11 0.89
C ALA A 235 -2.07 1.32 -0.30
N VAL A 236 -0.92 1.74 -0.82
CA VAL A 236 -0.36 1.22 -2.09
C VAL A 236 0.09 -0.22 -1.96
N SER A 237 0.64 -0.59 -0.81
CA SER A 237 1.06 -1.95 -0.49
C SER A 237 0.75 -2.31 0.95
N THR A 238 0.68 -3.61 1.23
CA THR A 238 0.43 -4.15 2.57
C THR A 238 1.48 -5.19 2.91
N ILE A 239 2.14 -5.00 4.05
CA ILE A 239 3.07 -5.95 4.63
C ILE A 239 2.27 -6.94 5.48
N CYS A 240 2.38 -8.22 5.14
CA CYS A 240 1.77 -9.31 5.92
C CYS A 240 2.71 -9.70 7.05
N ASP A 241 2.39 -9.29 8.28
CA ASP A 241 3.23 -9.47 9.45
C ASP A 241 2.96 -10.81 10.14
N ASN A 242 4.05 -11.45 10.56
CA ASN A 242 4.10 -12.74 11.25
C ASN A 242 5.13 -12.73 12.39
N GLU A 243 5.50 -11.58 12.90
CA GLU A 243 6.50 -11.45 13.97
C GLU A 243 5.90 -10.94 15.27
N ASP A 244 6.66 -11.05 16.34
CA ASP A 244 6.36 -10.58 17.70
C ASP A 244 4.99 -11.06 18.20
N SER A 245 4.09 -10.15 18.55
CA SER A 245 2.76 -10.45 19.11
C SER A 245 1.78 -11.07 18.10
N VAL A 246 2.14 -11.11 16.82
CA VAL A 246 1.33 -11.69 15.72
C VAL A 246 2.02 -12.90 15.09
N ALA A 247 3.02 -13.46 15.76
CA ALA A 247 3.76 -14.63 15.31
C ALA A 247 2.87 -15.87 15.22
N ALA A 248 3.07 -16.64 14.17
CA ALA A 248 2.52 -18.00 14.08
C ALA A 248 3.39 -18.94 14.93
N VAL A 249 2.83 -19.43 16.04
CA VAL A 249 3.59 -20.19 17.06
C VAL A 249 3.69 -21.68 16.77
N ASP A 250 2.78 -22.21 15.94
CA ASP A 250 2.75 -23.62 15.56
C ASP A 250 2.39 -23.81 14.08
N ALA A 251 2.22 -25.08 13.67
CA ALA A 251 1.89 -25.43 12.29
C ALA A 251 0.46 -25.03 11.91
N GLU A 252 -0.49 -25.03 12.85
CA GLU A 252 -1.87 -24.64 12.60
C GLU A 252 -1.95 -23.14 12.30
N ASP A 253 -1.32 -22.31 13.12
CA ASP A 253 -1.21 -20.88 12.91
C ASP A 253 -0.54 -20.55 11.57
N LYS A 254 0.55 -21.27 11.25
CA LYS A 254 1.26 -21.07 9.99
C LYS A 254 0.36 -21.39 8.78
N VAL A 255 -0.41 -22.47 8.86
CA VAL A 255 -1.37 -22.83 7.82
C VAL A 255 -2.49 -21.80 7.71
N ALA A 256 -2.96 -21.24 8.84
CA ALA A 256 -3.97 -20.18 8.84
C ALA A 256 -3.45 -18.92 8.13
N CYS A 257 -2.21 -18.50 8.41
CA CYS A 257 -1.55 -17.41 7.71
C CYS A 257 -1.50 -17.64 6.20
N TYR A 258 -1.03 -18.79 5.76
CA TYR A 258 -0.94 -19.12 4.35
C TYR A 258 -2.30 -19.22 3.67
N ARG A 259 -3.34 -19.73 4.34
CA ARG A 259 -4.71 -19.74 3.81
C ARG A 259 -5.25 -18.34 3.61
N ASN A 260 -5.06 -17.45 4.58
CA ASN A 260 -5.50 -16.05 4.46
C ASN A 260 -4.77 -15.35 3.33
N TRP A 261 -3.45 -15.53 3.24
CA TRP A 261 -2.66 -14.92 2.16
C TRP A 261 -3.08 -15.46 0.78
N LEU A 262 -3.22 -16.78 0.67
CA LEU A 262 -3.70 -17.40 -0.57
C LEU A 262 -5.10 -16.92 -0.95
N GLY A 263 -6.00 -16.76 0.03
CA GLY A 263 -7.36 -16.25 -0.19
C GLY A 263 -7.36 -14.78 -0.67
N LEU A 264 -6.45 -13.94 -0.17
CA LEU A 264 -6.24 -12.58 -0.70
C LEU A 264 -5.79 -12.62 -2.15
N MET A 265 -4.79 -13.44 -2.48
CA MET A 265 -4.25 -13.57 -3.84
C MET A 265 -5.27 -14.13 -4.84
N LYS A 266 -6.13 -15.07 -4.41
CA LYS A 266 -7.21 -15.62 -5.22
C LYS A 266 -8.43 -14.70 -5.31
N GLY A 267 -8.57 -13.73 -4.41
CA GLY A 267 -9.72 -12.85 -4.33
C GLY A 267 -10.96 -13.49 -3.69
N ASP A 268 -10.81 -14.64 -3.02
CA ASP A 268 -11.92 -15.40 -2.43
C ASP A 268 -11.94 -15.39 -0.89
N LEU A 269 -11.00 -14.70 -0.26
CA LEU A 269 -10.99 -14.55 1.20
C LEU A 269 -12.25 -13.81 1.65
N LYS A 270 -12.95 -14.42 2.59
CA LYS A 270 -14.14 -13.84 3.21
C LYS A 270 -14.28 -14.30 4.64
N ILE A 271 -14.89 -13.48 5.48
CA ILE A 271 -15.20 -13.82 6.86
C ILE A 271 -16.63 -13.41 7.20
N GLN A 272 -17.22 -14.16 8.12
CA GLN A 272 -18.47 -13.80 8.78
C GLN A 272 -18.17 -13.24 10.17
N PHE A 273 -18.86 -12.19 10.57
CA PHE A 273 -18.76 -11.62 11.90
C PHE A 273 -20.10 -10.99 12.31
N GLU A 274 -20.34 -10.95 13.60
CA GLU A 274 -21.55 -10.32 14.16
C GLU A 274 -21.25 -8.86 14.52
N LYS A 275 -22.16 -7.96 14.15
CA LYS A 275 -22.15 -6.56 14.58
C LYS A 275 -23.59 -6.11 14.82
N ASN A 276 -23.85 -5.63 16.04
CA ASN A 276 -25.18 -5.12 16.45
C ASN A 276 -26.31 -6.16 16.23
N GLY A 277 -26.06 -7.44 16.55
CA GLY A 277 -27.02 -8.54 16.40
C GLY A 277 -27.27 -8.96 14.94
N LYS A 278 -26.45 -8.50 13.98
CA LYS A 278 -26.54 -8.88 12.58
C LYS A 278 -25.27 -9.60 12.13
N ASN A 279 -25.44 -10.73 11.46
CA ASN A 279 -24.36 -11.42 10.78
C ASN A 279 -23.99 -10.67 9.51
N LEU A 280 -22.74 -10.25 9.41
CA LEU A 280 -22.17 -9.51 8.28
C LEU A 280 -21.07 -10.34 7.64
N GLU A 281 -20.96 -10.25 6.32
CA GLU A 281 -19.82 -10.80 5.56
C GLU A 281 -18.86 -9.68 5.19
N ARG A 282 -17.56 -9.90 5.40
CA ARG A 282 -16.48 -9.07 4.86
C ARG A 282 -15.74 -9.87 3.81
N LYS A 283 -15.52 -9.25 2.66
CA LYS A 283 -14.77 -9.76 1.51
C LYS A 283 -13.96 -8.67 0.84
N LEU A 284 -13.14 -9.03 -0.12
CA LEU A 284 -12.47 -8.04 -0.97
C LEU A 284 -13.48 -7.24 -1.79
N ASN A 285 -13.21 -5.96 -1.95
CA ASN A 285 -13.95 -5.11 -2.87
C ASN A 285 -13.73 -5.62 -4.31
N PRO A 286 -14.77 -5.59 -5.15
CA PRO A 286 -14.65 -6.00 -6.55
C PRO A 286 -13.58 -5.17 -7.28
N LEU A 287 -12.71 -5.83 -8.03
CA LEU A 287 -11.69 -5.15 -8.84
C LEU A 287 -12.32 -4.19 -9.87
N THR A 288 -13.52 -4.48 -10.33
CA THR A 288 -14.26 -3.66 -11.31
C THR A 288 -14.71 -2.31 -10.76
N GLU A 289 -14.81 -2.13 -9.45
CA GLU A 289 -15.15 -0.84 -8.83
C GLU A 289 -13.99 0.16 -8.87
N VAL A 290 -12.77 -0.32 -9.12
CA VAL A 290 -11.53 0.45 -9.07
C VAL A 290 -10.80 0.49 -10.41
N ILE A 291 -11.30 -0.18 -11.45
CA ILE A 291 -10.69 -0.14 -12.78
C ILE A 291 -11.00 1.21 -13.40
N PHE A 292 -10.00 2.08 -13.37
CA PHE A 292 -9.95 3.24 -14.25
C PHE A 292 -10.07 2.75 -15.70
N GLN A 293 -11.10 3.15 -16.41
CA GLN A 293 -11.13 2.97 -17.85
C GLN A 293 -9.93 3.72 -18.42
N LYS A 294 -8.83 3.01 -18.64
CA LYS A 294 -7.74 3.57 -19.45
C LYS A 294 -8.38 4.08 -20.71
N MET A 295 -8.18 5.37 -21.03
CA MET A 295 -8.55 5.88 -22.33
C MET A 295 -7.94 4.94 -23.36
N VAL A 296 -8.76 4.12 -24.01
CA VAL A 296 -8.33 3.28 -25.09
C VAL A 296 -7.83 4.26 -26.15
N LYS A 297 -6.52 4.24 -26.39
CA LYS A 297 -5.96 4.90 -27.58
C LYS A 297 -6.59 4.19 -28.75
N VAL A 298 -7.55 4.82 -29.39
CA VAL A 298 -8.02 4.45 -30.73
C VAL A 298 -6.93 4.89 -31.71
#